data_0146e170a44c016b4d29dc55eba986d5
#
_entry.id   0146e170a44c016b4d29dc55eba986d5
#
_cell.length_a   1.000
_cell.length_b   1.000
_cell.length_c   1.000
_cell.angle_alpha   90.00
_cell.angle_beta   90.00
_cell.angle_gamma   90.00
#
_symmetry.space_group_name_H-M   'P 1'
#
loop_
_entity.id
_entity.type
_entity.pdbx_description
1 polymer ?
#
loop_
_entity_poly.entity_id
_entity_poly.type
_entity_poly.pdbx_seq_one_letter_code
_entity_poly.pdbx_strand_id
1 'polypeptide(L)'
;MVAIMIPQIRFSDRPLSLGDYTFGRPSRISVSVGPGRGSILDIEREVKLGGPIHSKGVLILSGYLADRYGQERPLTLSARLVFEQSYEGVEGDSASAAELFALLSALAELPLRQGIAVTGSVNQRGEIQAVGGVNQKIEGFFDVCRLRGLTGEQGVLIPQANVQNLMLRGDVVEAVREGQFHIWTALTIDEGIALLTGVPAGERDANGEYPPESVNGRVMTRLRAFAERLREGGKTNESDKRREGEQNAQG
;
A
#
# COMPACT_ATOMS: atom_id res chain seq x y z
N MET A 1 1.01 -4.26 9.02
CA MET A 1 1.45 -5.02 7.81
C MET A 1 2.48 -4.23 7.05
N VAL A 2 3.33 -4.89 6.27
CA VAL A 2 4.51 -4.27 5.64
C VAL A 2 4.53 -4.61 4.16
N ALA A 3 4.80 -3.62 3.31
CA ALA A 3 5.12 -3.79 1.90
C ALA A 3 6.51 -3.20 1.60
N ILE A 4 7.22 -3.75 0.63
CA ILE A 4 8.48 -3.21 0.15
C ILE A 4 8.22 -2.40 -1.13
N MET A 5 8.60 -1.14 -1.11
CA MET A 5 8.52 -0.22 -2.24
C MET A 5 9.91 0.20 -2.69
N ILE A 6 10.07 0.58 -3.95
CA ILE A 6 11.36 1.03 -4.49
C ILE A 6 11.22 2.48 -4.97
N PRO A 7 11.59 3.49 -4.18
CA PRO A 7 11.73 4.85 -4.65
C PRO A 7 12.94 4.99 -5.58
N GLN A 8 12.87 5.95 -6.49
CA GLN A 8 14.01 6.37 -7.28
C GLN A 8 14.77 7.46 -6.51
N ILE A 9 16.07 7.27 -6.31
CA ILE A 9 16.95 8.25 -5.66
C ILE A 9 17.84 8.89 -6.72
N ARG A 10 17.88 10.23 -6.74
CA ARG A 10 18.79 11.02 -7.56
C ARG A 10 19.81 11.70 -6.66
N PHE A 11 21.07 11.61 -7.01
CA PHE A 11 22.13 12.42 -6.41
C PHE A 11 22.33 13.66 -7.29
N SER A 12 21.62 14.76 -7.03
CA SER A 12 21.72 15.97 -7.85
C SER A 12 22.35 17.18 -7.17
N ASP A 13 22.57 17.20 -5.84
CA ASP A 13 22.84 18.45 -5.14
C ASP A 13 24.07 18.44 -4.20
N ARG A 14 25.17 17.75 -4.55
CA ARG A 14 26.44 17.94 -3.84
C ARG A 14 27.59 18.25 -4.79
N PRO A 15 28.45 19.25 -4.49
CA PRO A 15 29.51 19.75 -5.39
C PRO A 15 30.67 18.79 -5.67
N LEU A 16 30.52 17.51 -5.35
CA LEU A 16 31.49 16.43 -5.60
C LEU A 16 30.92 15.28 -6.41
N SER A 17 29.75 15.42 -7.05
CA SER A 17 29.18 14.35 -7.87
C SER A 17 29.74 14.39 -9.29
N LEU A 18 30.48 13.37 -9.66
CA LEU A 18 30.85 13.05 -11.03
C LEU A 18 29.63 12.49 -11.80
N GLY A 19 28.68 13.37 -12.21
CA GLY A 19 27.54 13.02 -13.05
C GLY A 19 26.25 12.68 -12.29
N ASP A 20 25.13 12.72 -13.01
CA ASP A 20 23.78 12.36 -12.52
C ASP A 20 23.62 10.84 -12.44
N TYR A 21 23.96 10.25 -11.31
CA TYR A 21 23.72 8.83 -11.08
C TYR A 21 22.37 8.63 -10.39
N THR A 22 21.51 7.79 -10.97
CA THR A 22 20.19 7.48 -10.47
C THR A 22 20.06 5.99 -10.21
N PHE A 23 19.56 5.61 -9.05
CA PHE A 23 19.32 4.21 -8.70
C PHE A 23 18.04 4.03 -7.85
N GLY A 24 17.55 2.80 -7.79
CA GLY A 24 16.46 2.41 -6.91
C GLY A 24 16.97 1.90 -5.57
N ARG A 25 16.35 2.33 -4.46
CA ARG A 25 16.62 1.80 -3.12
C ARG A 25 15.31 1.25 -2.54
N PRO A 26 15.26 -0.01 -2.05
CA PRO A 26 14.06 -0.51 -1.39
C PRO A 26 13.78 0.26 -0.10
N SER A 27 12.52 0.62 0.09
CA SER A 27 11.98 1.21 1.32
C SER A 27 10.83 0.36 1.83
N ARG A 28 10.67 0.28 3.14
CA ARG A 28 9.61 -0.46 3.78
C ARG A 28 8.46 0.47 4.17
N ILE A 29 7.25 0.11 3.76
CA ILE A 29 6.03 0.78 4.17
C ILE A 29 5.33 -0.10 5.19
N SER A 30 4.93 0.46 6.32
CA SER A 30 4.07 -0.21 7.29
C SER A 30 2.74 0.50 7.46
N VAL A 31 1.70 -0.28 7.76
CA VAL A 31 0.34 0.21 7.96
C VAL A 31 -0.23 -0.38 9.23
N SER A 32 -0.84 0.49 10.04
CA SER A 32 -1.69 0.11 11.17
C SER A 32 -3.13 0.53 10.91
N VAL A 33 -4.09 -0.32 11.29
CA VAL A 33 -5.53 -0.08 11.11
C VAL A 33 -6.29 -0.29 12.41
N GLY A 34 -7.35 0.46 12.60
CA GLY A 34 -8.26 0.32 13.73
C GLY A 34 -9.62 0.96 13.45
N PRO A 35 -10.59 0.85 14.38
CA PRO A 35 -11.86 1.56 14.27
C PRO A 35 -11.65 3.07 14.22
N GLY A 36 -12.41 3.79 13.37
CA GLY A 36 -12.28 5.22 13.21
C GLY A 36 -13.36 5.82 12.31
N ARG A 37 -13.20 7.09 11.95
CA ARG A 37 -14.20 7.85 11.17
C ARG A 37 -13.85 7.95 9.67
N GLY A 38 -13.29 6.90 9.10
CA GLY A 38 -12.95 6.85 7.66
C GLY A 38 -11.72 7.69 7.30
N SER A 39 -10.69 7.72 8.16
CA SER A 39 -9.49 8.53 7.93
C SER A 39 -8.26 7.67 7.60
N ILE A 40 -7.50 8.08 6.59
CA ILE A 40 -6.16 7.60 6.32
C ILE A 40 -5.20 8.74 6.66
N LEU A 41 -4.33 8.51 7.62
CA LEU A 41 -3.29 9.44 8.04
C LEU A 41 -1.96 8.97 7.45
N ASP A 42 -1.39 9.80 6.63
CA ASP A 42 -0.04 9.66 6.08
C ASP A 42 0.92 10.42 7.00
N ILE A 43 1.82 9.67 7.65
CA ILE A 43 2.74 10.24 8.63
C ILE A 43 3.73 11.19 7.95
N GLU A 44 4.20 10.88 6.75
CA GLU A 44 5.12 11.74 5.99
C GLU A 44 4.51 13.10 5.71
N ARG A 45 3.23 13.15 5.37
CA ARG A 45 2.51 14.41 5.16
C ARG A 45 2.38 15.22 6.46
N GLU A 46 2.03 14.57 7.56
CA GLU A 46 1.84 15.24 8.86
C GLU A 46 3.14 15.87 9.38
N VAL A 47 4.28 15.23 9.12
CA VAL A 47 5.60 15.75 9.50
C VAL A 47 6.28 16.57 8.40
N LYS A 48 5.55 16.90 7.30
CA LYS A 48 6.03 17.70 6.16
C LYS A 48 7.21 17.08 5.39
N LEU A 49 7.32 15.76 5.39
CA LEU A 49 8.23 14.99 4.56
C LEU A 49 7.55 14.48 3.27
N GLY A 50 6.22 14.48 3.19
CA GLY A 50 5.47 14.14 1.99
C GLY A 50 5.30 15.33 1.05
N GLY A 51 5.75 15.20 -0.20
CA GLY A 51 5.52 16.21 -1.24
C GLY A 51 4.06 16.22 -1.75
N PRO A 52 3.69 17.24 -2.56
CA PRO A 52 2.30 17.40 -3.02
C PRO A 52 1.81 16.23 -3.88
N ILE A 53 2.67 15.61 -4.71
CA ILE A 53 2.29 14.51 -5.58
C ILE A 53 2.12 13.23 -4.75
N HIS A 54 2.97 12.99 -3.74
CA HIS A 54 2.79 11.91 -2.79
C HIS A 54 1.48 12.05 -2.01
N SER A 55 1.21 13.23 -1.46
CA SER A 55 -0.04 13.53 -0.73
C SER A 55 -1.28 13.31 -1.59
N LYS A 56 -1.23 13.66 -2.90
CA LYS A 56 -2.28 13.35 -3.86
C LYS A 56 -2.49 11.84 -3.99
N GLY A 57 -1.40 11.04 -4.06
CA GLY A 57 -1.47 9.57 -4.09
C GLY A 57 -2.28 9.03 -2.90
N VAL A 58 -1.96 9.44 -1.68
CA VAL A 58 -2.69 9.01 -0.47
C VAL A 58 -4.16 9.41 -0.47
N LEU A 59 -4.51 10.59 -0.98
CA LEU A 59 -5.92 11.01 -1.14
C LEU A 59 -6.67 10.11 -2.13
N ILE A 60 -6.02 9.65 -3.18
CA ILE A 60 -6.59 8.70 -4.15
C ILE A 60 -6.93 7.37 -3.48
N LEU A 61 -6.09 6.89 -2.53
CA LEU A 61 -6.38 5.66 -1.77
C LEU A 61 -7.69 5.77 -0.99
N SER A 62 -7.96 6.95 -0.39
CA SER A 62 -9.21 7.20 0.31
C SER A 62 -10.41 7.12 -0.63
N GLY A 63 -10.28 7.67 -1.85
CA GLY A 63 -11.29 7.57 -2.91
C GLY A 63 -11.55 6.12 -3.32
N TYR A 64 -10.50 5.35 -3.58
CA TYR A 64 -10.61 3.92 -3.91
C TYR A 64 -11.34 3.13 -2.82
N LEU A 65 -10.99 3.33 -1.54
CA LEU A 65 -11.65 2.62 -0.44
C LEU A 65 -13.13 3.01 -0.31
N ALA A 66 -13.45 4.30 -0.47
CA ALA A 66 -14.82 4.78 -0.41
C ALA A 66 -15.68 4.21 -1.55
N ASP A 67 -15.15 4.19 -2.77
CA ASP A 67 -15.82 3.63 -3.92
C ASP A 67 -16.03 2.12 -3.78
N ARG A 68 -15.00 1.38 -3.35
CA ARG A 68 -15.05 -0.08 -3.30
C ARG A 68 -15.78 -0.65 -2.10
N TYR A 69 -15.61 -0.05 -0.91
CA TYR A 69 -16.08 -0.61 0.37
C TYR A 69 -17.03 0.29 1.14
N GLY A 70 -17.24 1.54 0.71
CA GLY A 70 -18.03 2.53 1.42
C GLY A 70 -19.44 2.76 0.90
N GLN A 71 -19.91 1.98 -0.09
CA GLN A 71 -21.19 2.24 -0.78
C GLN A 71 -22.41 1.98 0.09
N GLU A 72 -22.38 0.95 0.92
CA GLU A 72 -23.51 0.58 1.79
C GLU A 72 -23.49 1.32 3.13
N ARG A 73 -22.30 1.62 3.63
CA ARG A 73 -22.08 2.25 4.94
C ARG A 73 -20.82 3.11 4.91
N PRO A 74 -20.76 4.21 5.67
CA PRO A 74 -19.56 5.00 5.79
C PRO A 74 -18.38 4.12 6.24
N LEU A 75 -17.19 4.39 5.71
CA LEU A 75 -15.97 3.72 6.13
C LEU A 75 -15.68 4.00 7.60
N THR A 76 -15.55 2.93 8.38
CA THR A 76 -15.33 2.99 9.84
C THR A 76 -13.93 2.55 10.18
N LEU A 77 -12.94 3.14 9.55
CA LEU A 77 -11.54 2.82 9.76
C LEU A 77 -10.73 4.06 10.12
N SER A 78 -9.69 3.87 10.91
CA SER A 78 -8.55 4.77 11.03
C SER A 78 -7.30 4.00 10.63
N ALA A 79 -6.60 4.48 9.62
CA ALA A 79 -5.35 3.87 9.15
C ALA A 79 -4.21 4.87 9.29
N ARG A 80 -3.01 4.37 9.57
CA ARG A 80 -1.77 5.15 9.57
C ARG A 80 -0.76 4.45 8.70
N LEU A 81 -0.18 5.21 7.75
CA LEU A 81 0.87 4.74 6.84
C LEU A 81 2.17 5.45 7.20
N VAL A 82 3.28 4.74 7.09
CA VAL A 82 4.62 5.29 7.30
C VAL A 82 5.66 4.59 6.43
N PHE A 83 6.62 5.37 5.92
CA PHE A 83 7.84 4.86 5.31
C PHE A 83 8.88 4.65 6.42
N GLU A 84 9.12 3.40 6.77
CA GLU A 84 10.02 3.04 7.86
C GLU A 84 11.45 3.54 7.62
N GLN A 85 12.01 4.22 8.62
CA GLN A 85 13.38 4.75 8.59
C GLN A 85 13.68 5.65 7.37
N SER A 86 12.68 6.38 6.89
CA SER A 86 12.83 7.40 5.86
C SER A 86 12.87 8.78 6.52
N TYR A 87 13.97 9.48 6.36
CA TYR A 87 14.20 10.82 6.94
C TYR A 87 14.39 11.86 5.83
N GLU A 88 14.37 11.42 4.59
CA GLU A 88 14.36 12.25 3.38
C GLU A 88 12.93 12.42 2.90
N GLY A 89 12.65 13.50 2.18
CA GLY A 89 11.33 13.74 1.62
C GLY A 89 10.89 12.64 0.65
N VAL A 90 9.63 12.25 0.71
CA VAL A 90 8.99 11.34 -0.24
C VAL A 90 8.22 12.16 -1.26
N GLU A 91 8.54 11.99 -2.55
CA GLU A 91 7.88 12.69 -3.66
C GLU A 91 7.42 11.71 -4.73
N GLY A 92 6.37 12.08 -5.47
CA GLY A 92 5.76 11.23 -6.48
C GLY A 92 4.73 10.26 -5.92
N ASP A 93 3.91 9.73 -6.80
CA ASP A 93 2.80 8.81 -6.49
C ASP A 93 3.14 7.34 -6.76
N SER A 94 4.39 7.05 -7.12
CA SER A 94 4.82 5.69 -7.50
C SER A 94 4.84 4.67 -6.35
N ALA A 95 4.57 5.12 -5.13
CA ALA A 95 4.41 4.29 -3.94
C ALA A 95 2.96 3.88 -3.69
N SER A 96 1.98 4.58 -4.29
CA SER A 96 0.57 4.46 -3.90
C SER A 96 0.00 3.05 -4.07
N ALA A 97 0.46 2.26 -5.05
CA ALA A 97 0.09 0.86 -5.16
C ALA A 97 0.61 0.03 -3.97
N ALA A 98 1.87 0.23 -3.55
CA ALA A 98 2.45 -0.47 -2.41
C ALA A 98 1.77 -0.09 -1.08
N GLU A 99 1.44 1.20 -0.91
CA GLU A 99 0.67 1.71 0.24
C GLU A 99 -0.72 1.05 0.30
N LEU A 100 -1.42 0.96 -0.84
CA LEU A 100 -2.72 0.32 -0.91
C LEU A 100 -2.63 -1.19 -0.64
N PHE A 101 -1.64 -1.89 -1.17
CA PHE A 101 -1.42 -3.31 -0.85
C PHE A 101 -1.15 -3.54 0.64
N ALA A 102 -0.33 -2.69 1.27
CA ALA A 102 -0.07 -2.77 2.71
C ALA A 102 -1.36 -2.53 3.53
N LEU A 103 -2.20 -1.57 3.11
CA LEU A 103 -3.46 -1.25 3.74
C LEU A 103 -4.48 -2.40 3.61
N LEU A 104 -4.67 -2.94 2.41
CA LEU A 104 -5.55 -4.09 2.17
C LEU A 104 -5.09 -5.33 2.93
N SER A 105 -3.78 -5.59 2.96
CA SER A 105 -3.17 -6.67 3.74
C SER A 105 -3.45 -6.52 5.24
N ALA A 106 -3.35 -5.29 5.78
CA ALA A 106 -3.65 -5.01 7.18
C ALA A 106 -5.14 -5.20 7.52
N LEU A 107 -6.04 -4.80 6.61
CA LEU A 107 -7.49 -4.98 6.76
C LEU A 107 -7.89 -6.45 6.63
N ALA A 108 -7.34 -7.16 5.64
CA ALA A 108 -7.63 -8.57 5.40
C ALA A 108 -6.94 -9.53 6.40
N GLU A 109 -6.00 -9.02 7.21
CA GLU A 109 -5.14 -9.81 8.09
C GLU A 109 -4.36 -10.92 7.35
N LEU A 110 -3.90 -10.60 6.14
CA LEU A 110 -3.11 -11.48 5.29
C LEU A 110 -1.69 -10.96 5.12
N PRO A 111 -0.65 -11.79 5.29
CA PRO A 111 0.73 -11.38 5.05
C PRO A 111 0.99 -11.17 3.55
N LEU A 112 1.85 -10.20 3.22
CA LEU A 112 2.40 -10.03 1.88
C LEU A 112 3.72 -10.80 1.75
N ARG A 113 3.99 -11.31 0.55
CA ARG A 113 5.28 -11.94 0.20
C ARG A 113 6.40 -10.90 0.27
N GLN A 114 7.27 -11.00 1.27
CA GLN A 114 8.33 -10.02 1.53
C GLN A 114 9.51 -10.08 0.54
N GLY A 115 9.60 -11.12 -0.27
CA GLY A 115 10.56 -11.22 -1.38
C GLY A 115 10.17 -10.37 -2.60
N ILE A 116 8.97 -9.82 -2.64
CA ILE A 116 8.45 -9.06 -3.79
C ILE A 116 8.39 -7.59 -3.44
N ALA A 117 9.18 -6.77 -4.13
CA ALA A 117 9.07 -5.33 -4.06
C ALA A 117 8.04 -4.80 -5.06
N VAL A 118 7.45 -3.65 -4.78
CA VAL A 118 6.37 -3.06 -5.58
C VAL A 118 6.74 -1.65 -6.02
N THR A 119 6.40 -1.29 -7.24
CA THR A 119 6.32 0.11 -7.68
C THR A 119 5.13 0.27 -8.62
N GLY A 120 4.37 1.34 -8.47
CA GLY A 120 3.20 1.64 -9.29
C GLY A 120 2.40 2.79 -8.69
N SER A 121 1.81 3.60 -9.53
CA SER A 121 0.76 4.53 -9.15
C SER A 121 -0.60 3.85 -9.29
N VAL A 122 -1.61 4.27 -8.54
CA VAL A 122 -2.96 3.74 -8.62
C VAL A 122 -3.97 4.86 -8.76
N ASN A 123 -5.03 4.65 -9.54
CA ASN A 123 -6.16 5.56 -9.62
C ASN A 123 -7.32 5.13 -8.69
N GLN A 124 -8.37 5.94 -8.58
CA GLN A 124 -9.53 5.67 -7.71
C GLN A 124 -10.33 4.41 -8.08
N ARG A 125 -10.11 3.85 -9.28
CA ARG A 125 -10.76 2.61 -9.74
C ARG A 125 -9.92 1.36 -9.47
N GLY A 126 -8.71 1.53 -8.90
CA GLY A 126 -7.80 0.43 -8.63
C GLY A 126 -6.99 -0.02 -9.85
N GLU A 127 -6.92 0.80 -10.91
CA GLU A 127 -6.04 0.54 -12.05
C GLU A 127 -4.62 1.00 -11.72
N ILE A 128 -3.64 0.14 -11.98
CA ILE A 128 -2.22 0.41 -11.73
C ILE A 128 -1.63 1.11 -12.94
N GLN A 129 -1.06 2.29 -12.72
CA GLN A 129 -0.58 3.20 -13.74
C GLN A 129 0.95 3.20 -13.83
N ALA A 130 1.47 3.48 -15.03
CA ALA A 130 2.90 3.55 -15.30
C ALA A 130 3.63 4.58 -14.43
N VAL A 131 4.88 4.29 -14.09
CA VAL A 131 5.75 5.14 -13.27
C VAL A 131 7.09 5.37 -13.94
N GLY A 132 7.76 6.45 -13.58
CA GLY A 132 9.13 6.75 -14.04
C GLY A 132 10.17 5.90 -13.33
N GLY A 133 11.34 5.72 -13.99
CA GLY A 133 12.51 5.08 -13.40
C GLY A 133 12.35 3.59 -13.10
N VAL A 134 11.48 2.87 -13.83
CA VAL A 134 11.19 1.46 -13.57
C VAL A 134 12.45 0.59 -13.69
N ASN A 135 13.34 0.85 -14.65
CA ASN A 135 14.57 0.07 -14.80
C ASN A 135 15.49 0.21 -13.60
N GLN A 136 15.77 1.45 -13.16
CA GLN A 136 16.60 1.72 -11.99
C GLN A 136 16.02 1.13 -10.70
N LYS A 137 14.69 1.12 -10.57
CA LYS A 137 14.00 0.52 -9.43
C LYS A 137 14.17 -1.00 -9.41
N ILE A 138 13.98 -1.68 -10.55
CA ILE A 138 14.18 -3.12 -10.67
C ILE A 138 15.64 -3.49 -10.38
N GLU A 139 16.58 -2.80 -11.05
CA GLU A 139 18.01 -3.06 -10.91
C GLU A 139 18.52 -2.83 -9.49
N GLY A 140 18.05 -1.75 -8.84
CA GLY A 140 18.43 -1.46 -7.46
C GLY A 140 17.94 -2.52 -6.47
N PHE A 141 16.71 -3.04 -6.63
CA PHE A 141 16.22 -4.14 -5.81
C PHE A 141 16.94 -5.46 -6.09
N PHE A 142 17.18 -5.75 -7.37
CA PHE A 142 17.97 -6.90 -7.77
C PHE A 142 19.37 -6.91 -7.13
N ASP A 143 20.06 -5.76 -7.15
CA ASP A 143 21.38 -5.64 -6.54
C ASP A 143 21.37 -5.94 -5.04
N VAL A 144 20.36 -5.46 -4.31
CA VAL A 144 20.18 -5.80 -2.89
C VAL A 144 19.91 -7.28 -2.69
N CYS A 145 19.05 -7.90 -3.51
CA CYS A 145 18.75 -9.33 -3.44
C CYS A 145 19.99 -10.17 -3.76
N ARG A 146 20.75 -9.82 -4.79
CA ARG A 146 21.97 -10.51 -5.20
C ARG A 146 23.04 -10.49 -4.11
N LEU A 147 23.22 -9.35 -3.44
CA LEU A 147 24.17 -9.23 -2.32
C LEU A 147 23.80 -10.11 -1.11
N ARG A 148 22.52 -10.41 -0.93
CA ARG A 148 22.00 -11.28 0.14
C ARG A 148 21.86 -12.74 -0.28
N GLY A 149 22.08 -13.06 -1.54
CA GLY A 149 21.83 -14.34 -2.15
C GLY A 149 20.42 -14.45 -2.73
N LEU A 150 20.36 -14.74 -4.04
CA LEU A 150 19.10 -15.01 -4.73
C LEU A 150 18.55 -16.38 -4.31
N THR A 151 17.25 -16.44 -4.02
CA THR A 151 16.55 -17.67 -3.60
C THR A 151 15.58 -18.21 -4.66
N GLY A 152 15.42 -17.49 -5.78
CA GLY A 152 14.42 -17.82 -6.79
C GLY A 152 12.99 -17.38 -6.44
N GLU A 153 12.79 -16.67 -5.34
CA GLU A 153 11.46 -16.15 -4.92
C GLU A 153 11.39 -14.62 -4.94
N GLN A 154 12.54 -13.96 -5.11
CA GLN A 154 12.58 -12.50 -5.13
C GLN A 154 12.23 -11.94 -6.50
N GLY A 155 11.68 -10.72 -6.48
CA GLY A 155 11.40 -9.97 -7.69
C GLY A 155 10.63 -8.68 -7.47
N VAL A 156 10.16 -8.10 -8.54
CA VAL A 156 9.45 -6.81 -8.51
C VAL A 156 8.10 -6.94 -9.21
N LEU A 157 7.06 -6.40 -8.57
CA LEU A 157 5.75 -6.17 -9.18
C LEU A 157 5.72 -4.74 -9.73
N ILE A 158 5.48 -4.64 -11.04
CA ILE A 158 5.44 -3.37 -11.78
C ILE A 158 4.10 -3.19 -12.51
N PRO A 159 3.73 -1.97 -12.90
CA PRO A 159 2.58 -1.75 -13.77
C PRO A 159 2.75 -2.46 -15.13
N GLN A 160 1.71 -3.11 -15.62
CA GLN A 160 1.69 -3.72 -16.96
C GLN A 160 2.11 -2.71 -18.06
N ALA A 161 1.68 -1.46 -17.92
CA ALA A 161 2.00 -0.40 -18.87
C ALA A 161 3.51 -0.05 -18.93
N ASN A 162 4.31 -0.44 -17.95
CA ASN A 162 5.75 -0.23 -17.96
C ASN A 162 6.54 -1.32 -18.70
N VAL A 163 5.93 -2.42 -19.08
CA VAL A 163 6.62 -3.54 -19.79
C VAL A 163 7.34 -3.05 -21.04
N GLN A 164 6.69 -2.20 -21.82
CA GLN A 164 7.28 -1.63 -23.04
C GLN A 164 8.48 -0.71 -22.79
N ASN A 165 8.70 -0.27 -21.53
CA ASN A 165 9.80 0.61 -21.14
C ASN A 165 10.99 -0.15 -20.53
N LEU A 166 10.93 -1.47 -20.45
CA LEU A 166 11.99 -2.27 -19.84
C LEU A 166 13.24 -2.30 -20.73
N MET A 167 14.36 -1.87 -20.16
CA MET A 167 15.68 -1.89 -20.75
C MET A 167 16.70 -2.17 -19.64
N LEU A 168 16.69 -3.43 -19.19
CA LEU A 168 17.43 -3.86 -18.01
C LEU A 168 18.87 -4.27 -18.35
N ARG A 169 19.75 -4.20 -17.37
CA ARG A 169 21.11 -4.72 -17.44
C ARG A 169 21.11 -6.22 -17.76
N GLY A 170 22.17 -6.67 -18.44
CA GLY A 170 22.32 -8.06 -18.89
C GLY A 170 22.29 -9.07 -17.74
N ASP A 171 22.87 -8.74 -16.58
CA ASP A 171 22.88 -9.61 -15.40
C ASP A 171 21.48 -9.82 -14.79
N VAL A 172 20.63 -8.77 -14.83
CA VAL A 172 19.22 -8.89 -14.38
C VAL A 172 18.44 -9.77 -15.35
N VAL A 173 18.62 -9.55 -16.67
CA VAL A 173 17.95 -10.36 -17.72
C VAL A 173 18.34 -11.84 -17.60
N GLU A 174 19.61 -12.13 -17.34
CA GLU A 174 20.09 -13.50 -17.15
C GLU A 174 19.48 -14.14 -15.92
N ALA A 175 19.47 -13.46 -14.77
CA ALA A 175 18.87 -13.97 -13.55
C ALA A 175 17.36 -14.23 -13.70
N VAL A 176 16.64 -13.41 -14.49
CA VAL A 176 15.22 -13.64 -14.81
C VAL A 176 15.06 -14.88 -15.70
N ARG A 177 15.91 -15.05 -16.73
CA ARG A 177 15.90 -16.20 -17.62
C ARG A 177 16.16 -17.52 -16.87
N GLU A 178 17.06 -17.48 -15.88
CA GLU A 178 17.40 -18.62 -15.02
C GLU A 178 16.39 -18.88 -13.90
N GLY A 179 15.34 -18.05 -13.77
CA GLY A 179 14.34 -18.17 -12.72
C GLY A 179 14.84 -17.83 -11.32
N GLN A 180 15.96 -17.12 -11.21
CA GLN A 180 16.54 -16.70 -9.93
C GLN A 180 15.96 -15.40 -9.41
N PHE A 181 15.40 -14.57 -10.31
CA PHE A 181 14.72 -13.32 -10.02
C PHE A 181 13.50 -13.18 -10.91
N HIS A 182 12.48 -12.43 -10.48
CA HIS A 182 11.23 -12.34 -11.21
C HIS A 182 10.75 -10.91 -11.40
N ILE A 183 10.06 -10.67 -12.52
CA ILE A 183 9.35 -9.41 -12.79
C ILE A 183 7.91 -9.79 -13.07
N TRP A 184 7.02 -9.44 -12.14
CA TRP A 184 5.58 -9.60 -12.30
C TRP A 184 4.94 -8.30 -12.74
N THR A 185 3.81 -8.41 -13.39
CA THR A 185 3.02 -7.25 -13.82
C THR A 185 1.62 -7.35 -13.29
N ALA A 186 0.98 -6.20 -13.07
CA ALA A 186 -0.45 -6.12 -12.76
C ALA A 186 -1.08 -4.92 -13.48
N LEU A 187 -2.32 -5.09 -13.91
CA LEU A 187 -3.19 -4.03 -14.42
C LEU A 187 -4.01 -3.41 -13.29
N THR A 188 -4.37 -4.22 -12.29
CA THR A 188 -5.27 -3.82 -11.22
C THR A 188 -4.72 -4.19 -9.85
N ILE A 189 -5.26 -3.50 -8.82
CA ILE A 189 -4.97 -3.83 -7.42
C ILE A 189 -5.40 -5.26 -7.10
N ASP A 190 -6.48 -5.76 -7.69
CA ASP A 190 -6.95 -7.12 -7.44
C ASP A 190 -5.96 -8.19 -7.93
N GLU A 191 -5.38 -7.99 -9.12
CA GLU A 191 -4.32 -8.88 -9.62
C GLU A 191 -3.06 -8.84 -8.74
N GLY A 192 -2.64 -7.63 -8.35
CA GLY A 192 -1.45 -7.44 -7.54
C GLY A 192 -1.59 -7.99 -6.13
N ILE A 193 -2.72 -7.76 -5.45
CA ILE A 193 -2.94 -8.28 -4.09
C ILE A 193 -3.05 -9.81 -4.06
N ALA A 194 -3.66 -10.40 -5.09
CA ALA A 194 -3.72 -11.86 -5.23
C ALA A 194 -2.33 -12.48 -5.39
N LEU A 195 -1.46 -11.88 -6.20
CA LEU A 195 -0.06 -12.28 -6.32
C LEU A 195 0.69 -12.18 -4.98
N LEU A 196 0.55 -11.03 -4.30
CA LEU A 196 1.31 -10.72 -3.09
C LEU A 196 0.87 -11.53 -1.86
N THR A 197 -0.41 -11.89 -1.77
CA THR A 197 -0.96 -12.67 -0.64
C THR A 197 -1.06 -14.17 -0.94
N GLY A 198 -1.17 -14.55 -2.21
CA GLY A 198 -1.53 -15.91 -2.63
C GLY A 198 -3.01 -16.23 -2.44
N VAL A 199 -3.84 -15.24 -2.09
CA VAL A 199 -5.30 -15.37 -1.90
C VAL A 199 -6.02 -14.57 -2.98
N PRO A 200 -7.04 -15.13 -3.67
CA PRO A 200 -7.82 -14.40 -4.66
C PRO A 200 -8.39 -13.10 -4.10
N ALA A 201 -8.38 -12.03 -4.89
CA ALA A 201 -8.98 -10.76 -4.50
C ALA A 201 -10.49 -10.90 -4.22
N GLY A 202 -11.20 -11.64 -5.05
CA GLY A 202 -12.64 -11.87 -4.98
C GLY A 202 -13.42 -10.79 -5.73
N GLU A 203 -14.43 -11.23 -6.47
CA GLU A 203 -15.39 -10.37 -7.16
C GLU A 203 -16.73 -10.43 -6.44
N ARG A 204 -17.53 -9.38 -6.56
CA ARG A 204 -18.89 -9.36 -5.99
C ARG A 204 -19.79 -10.33 -6.75
N ASP A 205 -20.57 -11.08 -6.02
CA ASP A 205 -21.64 -11.92 -6.58
C ASP A 205 -22.88 -11.11 -7.00
N ALA A 206 -23.92 -11.80 -7.44
CA ALA A 206 -25.19 -11.16 -7.83
C ALA A 206 -25.90 -10.41 -6.69
N ASN A 207 -25.57 -10.68 -5.43
CA ASN A 207 -26.09 -10.00 -4.26
C ASN A 207 -25.19 -8.82 -3.82
N GLY A 208 -24.08 -8.58 -4.53
CA GLY A 208 -23.11 -7.54 -4.20
C GLY A 208 -22.10 -7.94 -3.10
N GLU A 209 -22.08 -9.20 -2.66
CA GLU A 209 -21.19 -9.69 -1.60
C GLU A 209 -19.92 -10.32 -2.19
N TYR A 210 -18.79 -10.12 -1.49
CA TYR A 210 -17.53 -10.78 -1.83
C TYR A 210 -17.45 -12.17 -1.20
N PRO A 211 -16.78 -13.15 -1.84
CA PRO A 211 -16.49 -14.43 -1.22
C PRO A 211 -15.76 -14.24 0.12
N PRO A 212 -16.23 -14.82 1.24
CA PRO A 212 -15.70 -14.53 2.58
C PRO A 212 -14.20 -14.78 2.74
N GLU A 213 -13.65 -15.78 2.04
CA GLU A 213 -12.22 -16.16 2.12
C GLU A 213 -11.33 -15.31 1.21
N SER A 214 -11.90 -14.52 0.31
CA SER A 214 -11.16 -13.61 -0.56
C SER A 214 -10.61 -12.41 0.21
N VAL A 215 -9.62 -11.71 -0.37
CA VAL A 215 -9.06 -10.50 0.23
C VAL A 215 -10.15 -9.46 0.47
N ASN A 216 -10.98 -9.17 -0.55
CA ASN A 216 -12.07 -8.19 -0.46
C ASN A 216 -13.16 -8.60 0.55
N GLY A 217 -13.48 -9.89 0.65
CA GLY A 217 -14.41 -10.43 1.65
C GLY A 217 -13.91 -10.23 3.08
N ARG A 218 -12.63 -10.50 3.33
CA ARG A 218 -11.99 -10.27 4.63
C ARG A 218 -11.93 -8.79 4.99
N VAL A 219 -11.62 -7.92 4.02
CA VAL A 219 -11.66 -6.45 4.21
C VAL A 219 -13.06 -5.99 4.62
N MET A 220 -14.11 -6.44 3.92
CA MET A 220 -15.50 -6.10 4.26
C MET A 220 -15.88 -6.59 5.64
N THR A 221 -15.53 -7.81 6.00
CA THR A 221 -15.78 -8.40 7.33
C THR A 221 -15.10 -7.56 8.42
N ARG A 222 -13.85 -7.16 8.20
CA ARG A 222 -13.11 -6.31 9.15
C ARG A 222 -13.74 -4.94 9.33
N LEU A 223 -14.14 -4.28 8.24
CA LEU A 223 -14.80 -2.98 8.27
C LEU A 223 -16.17 -3.04 8.98
N ARG A 224 -16.95 -4.11 8.75
CA ARG A 224 -18.21 -4.36 9.49
C ARG A 224 -17.95 -4.51 11.00
N ALA A 225 -16.94 -5.27 11.40
CA ALA A 225 -16.56 -5.42 12.82
C ALA A 225 -16.10 -4.09 13.44
N PHE A 226 -15.39 -3.23 12.72
CA PHE A 226 -15.04 -1.88 13.20
C PHE A 226 -16.28 -1.01 13.40
N ALA A 227 -17.27 -1.08 12.50
CA ALA A 227 -18.52 -0.36 12.64
C ALA A 227 -19.32 -0.77 13.89
N GLU A 228 -19.38 -2.06 14.19
CA GLU A 228 -20.04 -2.59 15.37
C GLU A 228 -19.38 -2.09 16.66
N ARG A 229 -18.06 -2.16 16.76
CA ARG A 229 -17.30 -1.64 17.92
C ARG A 229 -17.54 -0.15 18.18
N LEU A 230 -17.62 0.67 17.13
CA LEU A 230 -17.92 2.10 17.28
C LEU A 230 -19.35 2.36 17.77
N ARG A 231 -20.31 1.56 17.34
CA ARG A 231 -21.71 1.64 17.82
C ARG A 231 -21.84 1.26 19.30
N GLU A 232 -21.16 0.22 19.72
CA GLU A 232 -21.15 -0.23 21.10
C GLU A 232 -20.51 0.81 22.03
N GLY A 233 -19.33 1.34 21.65
CA GLY A 233 -18.65 2.41 22.40
C GLY A 233 -19.46 3.71 22.50
N GLY A 234 -20.26 4.03 21.46
CA GLY A 234 -21.16 5.19 21.47
C GLY A 234 -22.31 5.03 22.49
N LYS A 235 -22.89 3.84 22.58
CA LYS A 235 -24.00 3.56 23.53
C LYS A 235 -23.54 3.61 24.99
N THR A 236 -22.34 3.12 25.28
CA THR A 236 -21.77 3.15 26.64
C THR A 236 -21.55 4.58 27.11
N ASN A 237 -20.96 5.44 26.26
CA ASN A 237 -20.75 6.85 26.58
C ASN A 237 -22.04 7.66 26.80
N GLU A 238 -23.13 7.35 26.07
CA GLU A 238 -24.41 8.00 26.26
C GLU A 238 -25.10 7.58 27.57
N SER A 239 -24.98 6.31 27.94
CA SER A 239 -25.52 5.80 29.18
C SER A 239 -24.82 6.35 30.43
N ASP A 240 -23.49 6.52 30.35
CA ASP A 240 -22.69 7.08 31.44
C ASP A 240 -22.98 8.58 31.61
N LYS A 241 -23.08 9.35 30.54
CA LYS A 241 -23.48 10.78 30.59
C LYS A 241 -24.88 11.00 31.14
N ARG A 242 -25.83 10.10 30.85
CA ARG A 242 -27.18 10.18 31.45
C ARG A 242 -27.16 9.93 32.96
N ARG A 243 -26.39 8.96 33.44
CA ARG A 243 -26.22 8.67 34.85
C ARG A 243 -25.56 9.82 35.64
N GLU A 244 -24.51 10.43 35.05
CA GLU A 244 -23.86 11.61 35.66
C GLU A 244 -24.81 12.83 35.71
N GLY A 245 -25.62 13.04 34.66
CA GLY A 245 -26.60 14.12 34.61
C GLY A 245 -27.75 13.94 35.66
N GLU A 246 -28.21 12.73 35.90
CA GLU A 246 -29.21 12.43 36.90
C GLU A 246 -28.69 12.58 38.34
N GLN A 247 -27.42 12.26 38.61
CA GLN A 247 -26.78 12.47 39.90
C GLN A 247 -26.58 13.93 40.27
N ASN A 248 -26.21 14.76 39.28
CA ASN A 248 -26.01 16.20 39.47
C ASN A 248 -27.33 16.99 39.57
N ALA A 249 -28.47 16.41 39.17
CA ALA A 249 -29.79 17.06 39.29
C ALA A 249 -30.49 16.77 40.63
N GLN A 250 -29.96 15.88 41.46
CA GLN A 250 -30.50 15.48 42.77
C GLN A 250 -29.69 15.98 43.97
N GLY A 251 -28.62 16.72 43.77
CA GLY A 251 -27.81 17.41 44.80
C GLY A 251 -27.95 18.92 44.75
#